data_c4c9494fb78fc5e13be5a4f002bd5a60
#
_entry.id   c4c9494fb78fc5e13be5a4f002bd5a60
#
_cell.length_a   1.000
_cell.length_b   1.000
_cell.length_c   1.000
_cell.angle_alpha   90.00
_cell.angle_beta   90.00
_cell.angle_gamma   90.00
#
_symmetry.space_group_name_H-M   'P 1'
#
loop_
_entity.id
_entity.type
_entity.pdbx_description
1 polymer ?
#
loop_
_entity_poly.entity_id
_entity_poly.type
_entity_poly.pdbx_seq_one_letter_code
_entity_poly.pdbx_strand_id
1 'polypeptide(L)'
;FSAIFVYFGLIFFFIMLIAENGTQIFQSLKSNTTSTDLISKSNVMPFFILTGTIFSYFSIVLLNYGDFSRYVKTSRDLKIGNLFLFLNMIIFSFLATTIVIGVDVLLNQKLIVVDQIMTRPMDIIGKIDNVYLTVYALIFIIFSSISTNLITNYVPTQNSIINFLPKNLDLKSAGILILIFGLITGSLWPSILSQIEIIKLIDSLAAFFGPIFGVIIADYYLVKREKVNHKDLFFIRLENEYIYSGGWNYKAVYAVLIGFIFSFSIIWNINFEDFKTYSWIIGFVVSYIMYYLLNEK
;
A
#
# COMPACT_ATOMS: atom_id res chain seq x y z
N PHE A 1 -13.82 -6.24 -14.82
CA PHE A 1 -15.11 -6.65 -14.23
C PHE A 1 -15.15 -6.43 -12.71
N SER A 2 -14.11 -6.81 -11.96
CA SER A 2 -14.10 -6.71 -10.50
C SER A 2 -14.22 -5.28 -9.97
N ALA A 3 -13.52 -4.31 -10.55
CA ALA A 3 -13.61 -2.91 -10.11
C ALA A 3 -15.03 -2.36 -10.25
N ILE A 4 -15.71 -2.67 -11.35
CA ILE A 4 -17.12 -2.28 -11.58
C ILE A 4 -18.01 -2.91 -10.52
N PHE A 5 -17.80 -4.18 -10.20
CA PHE A 5 -18.54 -4.90 -9.17
C PHE A 5 -18.33 -4.29 -7.78
N VAL A 6 -17.07 -3.94 -7.42
CA VAL A 6 -16.73 -3.27 -6.16
C VAL A 6 -17.44 -1.92 -6.04
N TYR A 7 -17.39 -1.10 -7.09
CA TYR A 7 -18.10 0.18 -7.08
C TYR A 7 -19.61 0.03 -7.02
N PHE A 8 -20.17 -0.92 -7.72
CA PHE A 8 -21.62 -1.20 -7.65
C PHE A 8 -22.03 -1.53 -6.21
N GLY A 9 -21.28 -2.38 -5.51
CA GLY A 9 -21.55 -2.71 -4.11
C GLY A 9 -21.42 -1.50 -3.18
N LEU A 10 -20.33 -0.71 -3.34
CA LEU A 10 -20.15 0.49 -2.52
C LEU A 10 -21.25 1.52 -2.74
N ILE A 11 -21.63 1.78 -3.99
CA ILE A 11 -22.72 2.71 -4.32
C ILE A 11 -24.06 2.19 -3.79
N PHE A 12 -24.31 0.89 -3.88
CA PHE A 12 -25.52 0.29 -3.35
C PHE A 12 -25.62 0.49 -1.83
N PHE A 13 -24.57 0.17 -1.07
CA PHE A 13 -24.55 0.39 0.38
C PHE A 13 -24.64 1.86 0.74
N PHE A 14 -23.97 2.73 0.00
CA PHE A 14 -24.04 4.18 0.19
C PHE A 14 -25.47 4.71 0.02
N ILE A 15 -26.17 4.33 -1.06
CA ILE A 15 -27.56 4.75 -1.31
C ILE A 15 -28.49 4.22 -0.22
N MET A 16 -28.33 2.95 0.17
CA MET A 16 -29.12 2.31 1.20
C MET A 16 -28.98 3.07 2.55
N LEU A 17 -27.76 3.38 2.96
CA LEU A 17 -27.50 4.11 4.19
C LEU A 17 -28.06 5.53 4.18
N ILE A 18 -27.97 6.23 3.06
CA ILE A 18 -28.56 7.56 2.91
C ILE A 18 -30.10 7.49 2.93
N ALA A 19 -30.68 6.49 2.30
CA ALA A 19 -32.14 6.31 2.29
C ALA A 19 -32.70 6.03 3.70
N GLU A 20 -31.98 5.28 4.53
CA GLU A 20 -32.39 4.97 5.91
C GLU A 20 -32.11 6.10 6.90
N ASN A 21 -30.99 6.84 6.77
CA ASN A 21 -30.52 7.80 7.77
C ASN A 21 -30.51 9.26 7.32
N GLY A 22 -30.76 9.51 6.05
CA GLY A 22 -30.91 10.86 5.50
C GLY A 22 -29.78 11.84 5.87
N THR A 23 -30.19 12.97 6.44
CA THR A 23 -29.27 14.07 6.80
C THR A 23 -28.40 13.79 8.04
N GLN A 24 -28.70 12.77 8.84
CA GLN A 24 -27.98 12.50 10.09
C GLN A 24 -26.53 12.08 9.84
N ILE A 25 -26.27 11.34 8.76
CA ILE A 25 -24.90 10.97 8.34
C ILE A 25 -24.09 12.22 8.03
N PHE A 26 -24.66 13.16 7.29
CA PHE A 26 -23.98 14.41 6.93
C PHE A 26 -23.85 15.35 8.14
N GLN A 27 -24.79 15.31 9.08
CA GLN A 27 -24.69 16.05 10.33
C GLN A 27 -23.60 15.50 11.24
N SER A 28 -23.44 14.18 11.34
CA SER A 28 -22.36 13.56 12.10
C SER A 28 -20.98 13.80 11.46
N LEU A 29 -20.87 13.75 10.13
CA LEU A 29 -19.69 14.20 9.41
C LEU A 29 -19.35 15.66 9.74
N LYS A 30 -20.36 16.54 9.72
CA LYS A 30 -20.18 17.96 10.03
C LYS A 30 -19.84 18.19 11.51
N SER A 31 -20.45 17.50 12.47
CA SER A 31 -20.15 17.64 13.88
C SER A 31 -18.74 17.16 14.23
N ASN A 32 -18.27 16.11 13.61
CA ASN A 32 -16.89 15.62 13.74
C ASN A 32 -15.85 16.53 13.06
N THR A 33 -16.27 17.35 12.08
CA THR A 33 -15.38 18.32 11.39
C THR A 33 -15.49 19.74 11.96
N THR A 34 -16.57 20.10 12.67
CA THR A 34 -16.77 21.42 13.28
C THR A 34 -16.25 21.56 14.70
N SER A 35 -15.62 20.53 15.27
CA SER A 35 -14.77 20.77 16.43
C SER A 35 -13.71 21.78 16.00
N THR A 36 -13.84 22.98 16.52
CA THR A 36 -13.32 24.30 16.12
C THR A 36 -11.81 24.45 15.99
N ASP A 37 -11.06 23.37 15.89
CA ASP A 37 -9.61 23.35 15.93
C ASP A 37 -8.95 22.73 14.70
N LEU A 38 -9.56 22.83 13.51
CA LEU A 38 -8.95 22.35 12.26
C LEU A 38 -7.58 23.01 11.96
N ILE A 39 -7.22 24.09 12.66
CA ILE A 39 -5.96 24.83 12.49
C ILE A 39 -5.10 24.79 13.77
N SER A 40 -5.52 24.10 14.84
CA SER A 40 -4.65 23.92 16.00
C SER A 40 -3.48 22.96 15.66
N LYS A 41 -2.31 23.19 16.26
CA LYS A 41 -1.14 22.27 16.10
C LYS A 41 -1.48 20.81 16.31
N SER A 42 -2.53 20.51 17.11
CA SER A 42 -3.01 19.15 17.38
C SER A 42 -3.66 18.48 16.18
N ASN A 43 -4.18 19.23 15.19
CA ASN A 43 -4.89 18.68 14.02
C ASN A 43 -3.98 18.49 12.80
N VAL A 44 -2.83 19.13 12.77
CA VAL A 44 -1.85 18.96 11.68
C VAL A 44 -1.12 17.63 11.81
N MET A 45 -0.85 17.18 13.05
CA MET A 45 -0.14 15.93 13.31
C MET A 45 -0.86 14.68 12.77
N PRO A 46 -2.17 14.49 12.98
CA PRO A 46 -2.92 13.36 12.36
C PRO A 46 -2.85 13.34 10.84
N PHE A 47 -2.85 14.50 10.18
CA PHE A 47 -2.69 14.59 8.73
C PHE A 47 -1.32 14.10 8.26
N PHE A 48 -0.26 14.49 8.96
CA PHE A 48 1.09 13.99 8.66
C PHE A 48 1.22 12.50 8.95
N ILE A 49 0.66 12.00 10.04
CA ILE A 49 0.62 10.57 10.39
C ILE A 49 -0.07 9.79 9.26
N LEU A 50 -1.24 10.24 8.82
CA LEU A 50 -1.97 9.62 7.71
C LEU A 50 -1.14 9.59 6.43
N THR A 51 -0.46 10.69 6.10
CA THR A 51 0.40 10.78 4.92
C THR A 51 1.55 9.78 4.99
N GLY A 52 2.25 9.68 6.10
CA GLY A 52 3.33 8.70 6.32
C GLY A 52 2.83 7.26 6.20
N THR A 53 1.68 6.96 6.79
CA THR A 53 1.04 5.63 6.71
C THR A 53 0.68 5.27 5.26
N ILE A 54 0.15 6.21 4.48
CA ILE A 54 -0.16 6.01 3.06
C ILE A 54 1.11 5.68 2.27
N PHE A 55 2.20 6.42 2.47
CA PHE A 55 3.48 6.13 1.82
C PHE A 55 4.01 4.74 2.18
N SER A 56 3.97 4.36 3.45
CA SER A 56 4.39 3.03 3.91
C SER A 56 3.53 1.93 3.29
N TYR A 57 2.22 2.09 3.28
CA TYR A 57 1.28 1.12 2.72
C TYR A 57 1.46 0.90 1.22
N PHE A 58 1.67 1.98 0.46
CA PHE A 58 1.85 1.91 -1.00
C PHE A 58 3.30 1.68 -1.43
N SER A 59 4.25 1.55 -0.52
CA SER A 59 5.68 1.41 -0.82
C SER A 59 6.00 0.27 -1.78
N ILE A 60 5.35 -0.89 -1.60
CA ILE A 60 5.55 -2.05 -2.46
C ILE A 60 4.99 -1.83 -3.87
N VAL A 61 3.88 -1.09 -3.98
CA VAL A 61 3.27 -0.73 -5.28
C VAL A 61 4.17 0.25 -6.03
N LEU A 62 4.81 1.19 -5.31
CA LEU A 62 5.79 2.11 -5.89
C LEU A 62 6.99 1.37 -6.46
N LEU A 63 7.54 0.40 -5.73
CA LEU A 63 8.67 -0.42 -6.19
C LEU A 63 8.30 -1.29 -7.39
N ASN A 64 7.11 -1.87 -7.38
CA ASN A 64 6.60 -2.76 -8.42
C ASN A 64 5.81 -2.03 -9.52
N TYR A 65 5.89 -0.70 -9.57
CA TYR A 65 5.14 0.09 -10.56
C TYR A 65 5.43 -0.32 -12.00
N GLY A 66 6.65 -0.76 -12.28
CA GLY A 66 7.05 -1.31 -13.57
C GLY A 66 6.23 -2.54 -14.01
N ASP A 67 5.82 -3.39 -13.05
CA ASP A 67 5.01 -4.58 -13.34
C ASP A 67 3.59 -4.24 -13.82
N PHE A 68 3.06 -3.10 -13.41
CA PHE A 68 1.76 -2.61 -13.87
C PHE A 68 1.88 -1.79 -15.15
N SER A 69 2.87 -0.88 -15.22
CA SER A 69 3.05 0.03 -16.34
C SER A 69 3.44 -0.68 -17.64
N ARG A 70 4.11 -1.84 -17.56
CA ARG A 70 4.51 -2.64 -18.74
C ARG A 70 3.34 -3.12 -19.61
N TYR A 71 2.12 -3.17 -19.08
CA TYR A 71 0.93 -3.55 -19.83
C TYR A 71 0.26 -2.38 -20.54
N VAL A 72 0.73 -1.16 -20.32
CA VAL A 72 0.16 0.05 -20.92
C VAL A 72 0.83 0.33 -22.27
N LYS A 73 0.03 0.59 -23.31
CA LYS A 73 0.53 0.72 -24.68
C LYS A 73 1.27 2.02 -24.94
N THR A 74 0.80 3.13 -24.38
CA THR A 74 1.39 4.45 -24.63
C THR A 74 1.64 5.23 -23.34
N SER A 75 2.64 6.13 -23.38
CA SER A 75 2.94 7.05 -22.27
C SER A 75 1.74 7.98 -21.94
N ARG A 76 0.91 8.30 -22.94
CA ARG A 76 -0.31 9.08 -22.72
C ARG A 76 -1.33 8.29 -21.91
N ASP A 77 -1.56 7.02 -22.25
CA ASP A 77 -2.48 6.16 -21.53
C ASP A 77 -2.04 5.94 -20.09
N LEU A 78 -0.71 5.83 -19.85
CA LEU A 78 -0.16 5.74 -18.52
C LEU A 78 -0.44 7.00 -17.68
N LYS A 79 -0.24 8.20 -18.24
CA LYS A 79 -0.54 9.47 -17.55
C LYS A 79 -2.02 9.61 -17.24
N ILE A 80 -2.88 9.29 -18.21
CA ILE A 80 -4.33 9.31 -18.02
C ILE A 80 -4.76 8.28 -16.97
N GLY A 81 -4.22 7.05 -17.04
CA GLY A 81 -4.48 6.00 -16.06
C GLY A 81 -4.12 6.41 -14.64
N ASN A 82 -2.96 7.05 -14.46
CA ASN A 82 -2.54 7.57 -13.14
C ASN A 82 -3.46 8.67 -12.62
N LEU A 83 -3.91 9.57 -13.49
CA LEU A 83 -4.89 10.60 -13.10
C LEU A 83 -6.22 9.96 -12.65
N PHE A 84 -6.72 8.98 -13.43
CA PHE A 84 -7.92 8.26 -13.04
C PHE A 84 -7.74 7.42 -11.78
N LEU A 85 -6.56 6.84 -11.54
CA LEU A 85 -6.25 6.17 -10.30
C LEU A 85 -6.37 7.11 -9.10
N PHE A 86 -5.81 8.31 -9.21
CA PHE A 86 -5.91 9.34 -8.16
C PHE A 86 -7.36 9.76 -7.89
N LEU A 87 -8.13 10.07 -8.94
CA LEU A 87 -9.55 10.41 -8.81
C LEU A 87 -10.36 9.26 -8.22
N ASN A 88 -10.06 8.03 -8.65
CA ASN A 88 -10.68 6.82 -8.14
C ASN A 88 -10.43 6.63 -6.64
N MET A 89 -9.21 6.88 -6.16
CA MET A 89 -8.89 6.82 -4.74
C MET A 89 -9.68 7.84 -3.91
N ILE A 90 -9.88 9.05 -4.42
CA ILE A 90 -10.70 10.08 -3.75
C ILE A 90 -12.16 9.60 -3.63
N ILE A 91 -12.74 9.13 -4.74
CA ILE A 91 -14.13 8.65 -4.77
C ILE A 91 -14.29 7.44 -3.85
N PHE A 92 -13.39 6.47 -3.94
CA PHE A 92 -13.41 5.29 -3.10
C PHE A 92 -13.31 5.64 -1.60
N SER A 93 -12.37 6.52 -1.24
CA SER A 93 -12.19 6.96 0.15
C SER A 93 -13.43 7.68 0.67
N PHE A 94 -14.05 8.53 -0.14
CA PHE A 94 -15.28 9.22 0.21
C PHE A 94 -16.43 8.24 0.47
N LEU A 95 -16.66 7.28 -0.44
CA LEU A 95 -17.69 6.26 -0.30
C LEU A 95 -17.45 5.39 0.93
N ALA A 96 -16.23 4.88 1.09
CA ALA A 96 -15.86 4.00 2.20
C ALA A 96 -16.03 4.71 3.55
N THR A 97 -15.53 5.94 3.67
CA THR A 97 -15.66 6.73 4.91
C THR A 97 -17.12 7.04 5.25
N THR A 98 -17.92 7.40 4.24
CA THR A 98 -19.35 7.68 4.44
C THR A 98 -20.12 6.43 4.87
N ILE A 99 -19.78 5.25 4.32
CA ILE A 99 -20.39 3.97 4.72
C ILE A 99 -20.03 3.65 6.18
N VAL A 100 -18.75 3.77 6.56
CA VAL A 100 -18.30 3.50 7.93
C VAL A 100 -19.01 4.41 8.93
N ILE A 101 -19.05 5.71 8.68
CA ILE A 101 -19.71 6.68 9.55
C ILE A 101 -21.22 6.47 9.56
N GLY A 102 -21.83 6.17 8.40
CA GLY A 102 -23.26 5.90 8.29
C GLY A 102 -23.70 4.70 9.10
N VAL A 103 -22.91 3.62 9.09
CA VAL A 103 -23.17 2.42 9.91
C VAL A 103 -22.97 2.72 11.39
N ASP A 104 -21.92 3.48 11.75
CA ASP A 104 -21.68 3.87 13.13
C ASP A 104 -22.84 4.70 13.71
N VAL A 105 -23.36 5.67 12.95
CA VAL A 105 -24.55 6.46 13.33
C VAL A 105 -25.77 5.56 13.54
N LEU A 106 -25.99 4.58 12.65
CA LEU A 106 -27.10 3.62 12.79
C LEU A 106 -27.00 2.78 14.05
N LEU A 107 -25.81 2.30 14.36
CA LEU A 107 -25.57 1.44 15.50
C LEU A 107 -25.64 2.19 16.82
N ASN A 108 -25.10 3.41 16.87
CA ASN A 108 -25.13 4.25 18.08
C ASN A 108 -26.54 4.72 18.44
N GLN A 109 -27.45 4.85 17.47
CA GLN A 109 -28.86 5.11 17.76
C GLN A 109 -29.58 3.89 18.35
N LYS A 110 -29.09 2.66 18.09
CA LYS A 110 -29.68 1.41 18.58
C LYS A 110 -29.00 0.86 19.83
N LEU A 111 -27.75 1.20 20.07
CA LEU A 111 -26.93 0.68 21.17
C LEU A 111 -26.37 1.84 22.00
N ILE A 112 -26.73 1.87 23.29
CA ILE A 112 -26.41 2.95 24.26
C ILE A 112 -24.89 3.06 24.55
N VAL A 113 -24.06 2.09 24.13
CA VAL A 113 -22.60 2.10 24.40
C VAL A 113 -21.84 1.48 23.24
N VAL A 114 -21.30 2.32 22.37
CA VAL A 114 -20.21 1.90 21.47
C VAL A 114 -19.06 2.89 21.60
N ASP A 115 -18.05 2.52 22.39
CA ASP A 115 -16.88 3.36 22.66
C ASP A 115 -15.87 3.44 21.50
N GLN A 116 -16.09 2.73 20.39
CA GLN A 116 -15.13 2.70 19.29
C GLN A 116 -15.83 2.66 17.92
N ILE A 117 -15.39 3.51 17.01
CA ILE A 117 -15.82 3.50 15.60
C ILE A 117 -15.40 2.16 14.96
N MET A 118 -16.37 1.46 14.37
CA MET A 118 -16.11 0.20 13.67
C MET A 118 -15.45 0.46 12.31
N THR A 119 -14.16 0.24 12.23
CA THR A 119 -13.37 0.47 11.00
C THR A 119 -13.22 -0.78 10.14
N ARG A 120 -13.46 -1.96 10.70
CA ARG A 120 -13.30 -3.23 9.96
C ARG A 120 -14.60 -3.62 9.28
N PRO A 121 -14.61 -3.90 7.96
CA PRO A 121 -15.81 -4.33 7.25
C PRO A 121 -16.49 -5.57 7.86
N MET A 122 -15.72 -6.48 8.44
CA MET A 122 -16.25 -7.69 9.09
C MET A 122 -17.05 -7.37 10.36
N ASP A 123 -16.61 -6.39 11.14
CA ASP A 123 -17.30 -5.98 12.37
C ASP A 123 -18.65 -5.31 12.01
N ILE A 124 -18.67 -4.57 10.91
CA ILE A 124 -19.87 -3.94 10.36
C ILE A 124 -20.86 -5.00 9.88
N ILE A 125 -20.40 -5.97 9.10
CA ILE A 125 -21.24 -7.04 8.55
C ILE A 125 -21.84 -7.91 9.67
N GLY A 126 -21.06 -8.19 10.72
CA GLY A 126 -21.54 -8.94 11.89
C GLY A 126 -22.67 -8.28 12.68
N LYS A 127 -22.98 -6.99 12.42
CA LYS A 127 -24.06 -6.22 13.05
C LYS A 127 -25.31 -6.07 12.16
N ILE A 128 -25.28 -6.57 10.95
CA ILE A 128 -26.41 -6.51 10.02
C ILE A 128 -27.44 -7.57 10.41
N ASP A 129 -28.62 -7.16 10.88
CA ASP A 129 -29.71 -8.07 11.28
C ASP A 129 -30.49 -8.70 10.11
N ASN A 130 -29.94 -8.62 8.89
CA ASN A 130 -30.58 -9.15 7.68
C ASN A 130 -29.66 -10.15 6.99
N VAL A 131 -30.07 -11.43 7.02
CA VAL A 131 -29.28 -12.54 6.44
C VAL A 131 -28.96 -12.35 4.96
N TYR A 132 -29.89 -11.85 4.17
CA TYR A 132 -29.68 -11.61 2.73
C TYR A 132 -28.61 -10.53 2.47
N LEU A 133 -28.67 -9.43 3.22
CA LEU A 133 -27.66 -8.39 3.14
C LEU A 133 -26.30 -8.86 3.64
N THR A 134 -26.26 -9.64 4.71
CA THR A 134 -25.02 -10.26 5.22
C THR A 134 -24.38 -11.16 4.17
N VAL A 135 -25.15 -12.07 3.55
CA VAL A 135 -24.65 -12.96 2.50
C VAL A 135 -24.15 -12.16 1.29
N TYR A 136 -24.90 -11.15 0.86
CA TYR A 136 -24.50 -10.28 -0.23
C TYR A 136 -23.18 -9.54 0.07
N ALA A 137 -23.05 -8.98 1.27
CA ALA A 137 -21.83 -8.28 1.70
C ALA A 137 -20.62 -9.23 1.78
N LEU A 138 -20.79 -10.46 2.28
CA LEU A 138 -19.73 -11.46 2.32
C LEU A 138 -19.27 -11.87 0.92
N ILE A 139 -20.20 -12.13 -0.01
CA ILE A 139 -19.89 -12.42 -1.40
C ILE A 139 -19.10 -11.24 -2.02
N PHE A 140 -19.56 -10.02 -1.79
CA PHE A 140 -18.89 -8.81 -2.27
C PHE A 140 -17.45 -8.70 -1.77
N ILE A 141 -17.21 -8.93 -0.47
CA ILE A 141 -15.86 -8.88 0.11
C ILE A 141 -14.96 -9.97 -0.47
N ILE A 142 -15.48 -11.19 -0.64
CA ILE A 142 -14.71 -12.31 -1.23
C ILE A 142 -14.24 -11.94 -2.64
N PHE A 143 -15.14 -11.50 -3.51
CA PHE A 143 -14.78 -11.13 -4.88
C PHE A 143 -13.82 -9.92 -4.94
N SER A 144 -14.05 -8.92 -4.10
CA SER A 144 -13.18 -7.75 -4.00
C SER A 144 -11.77 -8.16 -3.56
N SER A 145 -11.66 -8.99 -2.51
CA SER A 145 -10.38 -9.45 -1.97
C SER A 145 -9.60 -10.30 -2.97
N ILE A 146 -10.26 -11.27 -3.63
CA ILE A 146 -9.63 -12.11 -4.65
C ILE A 146 -9.11 -11.25 -5.79
N SER A 147 -9.92 -10.33 -6.31
CA SER A 147 -9.55 -9.48 -7.41
C SER A 147 -8.36 -8.57 -7.09
N THR A 148 -8.39 -7.91 -5.93
CA THR A 148 -7.30 -7.04 -5.50
C THR A 148 -6.02 -7.82 -5.32
N ASN A 149 -6.08 -8.98 -4.63
CA ASN A 149 -4.90 -9.81 -4.39
C ASN A 149 -4.28 -10.38 -5.67
N LEU A 150 -5.09 -10.75 -6.65
CA LEU A 150 -4.56 -11.20 -7.95
C LEU A 150 -3.73 -10.12 -8.64
N ILE A 151 -4.20 -8.88 -8.66
CA ILE A 151 -3.50 -7.80 -9.36
C ILE A 151 -2.32 -7.28 -8.56
N THR A 152 -2.52 -6.98 -7.27
CA THR A 152 -1.51 -6.25 -6.48
C THR A 152 -0.47 -7.16 -5.85
N ASN A 153 -0.80 -8.39 -5.54
CA ASN A 153 0.10 -9.30 -4.83
C ASN A 153 0.58 -10.47 -5.71
N TYR A 154 -0.32 -11.14 -6.44
CA TYR A 154 0.06 -12.32 -7.22
C TYR A 154 0.92 -11.98 -8.43
N VAL A 155 0.49 -11.02 -9.27
CA VAL A 155 1.19 -10.69 -10.52
C VAL A 155 2.60 -10.17 -10.29
N PRO A 156 2.85 -9.17 -9.41
CA PRO A 156 4.21 -8.70 -9.14
C PRO A 156 5.09 -9.78 -8.52
N THR A 157 4.55 -10.58 -7.60
CA THR A 157 5.29 -11.68 -6.96
C THR A 157 5.68 -12.74 -7.98
N GLN A 158 4.77 -13.12 -8.88
CA GLN A 158 5.05 -14.08 -9.95
C GLN A 158 6.17 -13.57 -10.87
N ASN A 159 6.11 -12.32 -11.29
CA ASN A 159 7.15 -11.71 -12.11
C ASN A 159 8.51 -11.67 -11.38
N SER A 160 8.51 -11.32 -10.10
CA SER A 160 9.73 -11.27 -9.29
C SER A 160 10.39 -12.63 -9.14
N ILE A 161 9.60 -13.67 -8.87
CA ILE A 161 10.08 -15.06 -8.72
C ILE A 161 10.69 -15.56 -10.05
N ILE A 162 10.02 -15.33 -11.17
CA ILE A 162 10.53 -15.73 -12.50
C ILE A 162 11.81 -14.97 -12.82
N ASN A 163 11.87 -13.66 -12.55
CA ASN A 163 13.05 -12.85 -12.79
C ASN A 163 14.25 -13.28 -11.92
N PHE A 164 13.99 -13.82 -10.73
CA PHE A 164 15.04 -14.33 -9.85
C PHE A 164 15.68 -15.62 -10.37
N LEU A 165 14.90 -16.52 -10.97
CA LEU A 165 15.37 -17.80 -11.52
C LEU A 165 14.84 -18.04 -12.94
N PRO A 166 15.21 -17.20 -13.93
CA PRO A 166 14.57 -17.18 -15.24
C PRO A 166 14.82 -18.45 -16.09
N LYS A 167 15.84 -19.24 -15.76
CA LYS A 167 16.14 -20.49 -16.46
C LYS A 167 15.35 -21.69 -15.93
N ASN A 168 14.86 -21.61 -14.69
CA ASN A 168 14.29 -22.75 -13.96
C ASN A 168 12.80 -22.61 -13.72
N LEU A 169 12.26 -21.39 -13.75
CA LEU A 169 10.87 -21.10 -13.41
C LEU A 169 10.13 -20.47 -14.60
N ASP A 170 8.99 -21.05 -14.89
CA ASP A 170 7.99 -20.52 -15.78
C ASP A 170 6.79 -19.93 -14.99
N LEU A 171 5.81 -19.40 -15.70
CA LEU A 171 4.60 -18.81 -15.08
C LEU A 171 3.84 -19.82 -14.22
N LYS A 172 3.81 -21.10 -14.63
CA LYS A 172 3.08 -22.14 -13.93
C LYS A 172 3.77 -22.56 -12.63
N SER A 173 5.08 -22.83 -12.69
CA SER A 173 5.87 -23.22 -11.53
C SER A 173 5.98 -22.09 -10.49
N ALA A 174 6.15 -20.84 -10.94
CA ALA A 174 6.10 -19.68 -10.04
C ALA A 174 4.72 -19.54 -9.37
N GLY A 175 3.63 -19.76 -10.11
CA GLY A 175 2.27 -19.76 -9.55
C GLY A 175 2.07 -20.84 -8.50
N ILE A 176 2.58 -22.07 -8.72
CA ILE A 176 2.52 -23.15 -7.73
C ILE A 176 3.32 -22.80 -6.47
N LEU A 177 4.49 -22.21 -6.60
CA LEU A 177 5.27 -21.74 -5.45
C LEU A 177 4.50 -20.71 -4.63
N ILE A 178 3.91 -19.71 -5.29
CA ILE A 178 3.08 -18.69 -4.61
C ILE A 178 1.90 -19.33 -3.90
N LEU A 179 1.25 -20.32 -4.52
CA LEU A 179 0.14 -21.05 -3.89
C LEU A 179 0.60 -21.76 -2.62
N ILE A 180 1.71 -22.50 -2.66
CA ILE A 180 2.25 -23.21 -1.50
C ILE A 180 2.58 -22.25 -0.37
N PHE A 181 3.34 -21.18 -0.64
CA PHE A 181 3.66 -20.17 0.36
C PHE A 181 2.42 -19.46 0.89
N GLY A 182 1.46 -19.14 0.03
CA GLY A 182 0.20 -18.53 0.42
C GLY A 182 -0.65 -19.40 1.32
N LEU A 183 -0.71 -20.71 1.05
CA LEU A 183 -1.41 -21.68 1.91
C LEU A 183 -0.73 -21.81 3.29
N ILE A 184 0.59 -21.90 3.32
CA ILE A 184 1.35 -21.97 4.58
C ILE A 184 1.13 -20.70 5.41
N THR A 185 1.34 -19.53 4.83
CA THR A 185 1.18 -18.24 5.54
C THR A 185 -0.26 -18.00 5.96
N GLY A 186 -1.23 -18.32 5.10
CA GLY A 186 -2.65 -18.17 5.41
C GLY A 186 -3.12 -19.10 6.51
N SER A 187 -2.62 -20.34 6.58
CA SER A 187 -2.95 -21.30 7.66
C SER A 187 -2.26 -20.95 8.99
N LEU A 188 -1.07 -20.35 8.95
CA LEU A 188 -0.34 -19.93 10.15
C LEU A 188 -0.84 -18.58 10.71
N TRP A 189 -1.57 -17.81 9.91
CA TRP A 189 -2.05 -16.48 10.28
C TRP A 189 -2.89 -16.47 11.57
N PRO A 190 -3.92 -17.32 11.73
CA PRO A 190 -4.76 -17.28 12.92
C PRO A 190 -4.04 -17.69 14.21
N SER A 191 -3.06 -18.59 14.10
CA SER A 191 -2.44 -19.23 15.27
C SER A 191 -1.12 -18.59 15.71
N ILE A 192 -0.27 -18.18 14.77
CA ILE A 192 1.09 -17.71 15.07
C ILE A 192 1.23 -16.22 14.69
N LEU A 193 0.87 -15.87 13.47
CA LEU A 193 1.12 -14.53 12.96
C LEU A 193 0.24 -13.46 13.62
N SER A 194 -0.97 -13.83 14.08
CA SER A 194 -1.84 -12.91 14.83
C SER A 194 -1.30 -12.56 16.22
N GLN A 195 -0.42 -13.38 16.79
CA GLN A 195 0.19 -13.16 18.11
C GLN A 195 1.48 -12.32 18.03
N ILE A 196 2.10 -12.24 16.86
CA ILE A 196 3.24 -11.37 16.63
C ILE A 196 2.71 -9.94 16.48
N GLU A 197 3.45 -8.95 16.95
CA GLU A 197 3.15 -7.53 16.66
C GLU A 197 3.31 -7.26 15.15
N ILE A 198 2.33 -7.77 14.40
CA ILE A 198 2.39 -7.81 12.94
C ILE A 198 2.48 -6.44 12.31
N ILE A 199 1.90 -5.43 12.97
CA ILE A 199 2.00 -4.02 12.53
C ILE A 199 3.46 -3.59 12.54
N LYS A 200 4.21 -3.88 13.61
CA LYS A 200 5.64 -3.57 13.68
C LYS A 200 6.47 -4.33 12.65
N LEU A 201 6.09 -5.57 12.34
CA LEU A 201 6.74 -6.34 11.28
C LEU A 201 6.50 -5.71 9.91
N ILE A 202 5.27 -5.34 9.60
CA ILE A 202 4.91 -4.67 8.34
C ILE A 202 5.61 -3.33 8.23
N ASP A 203 5.62 -2.53 9.29
CA ASP A 203 6.32 -1.24 9.30
C ASP A 203 7.85 -1.43 9.11
N SER A 204 8.43 -2.48 9.69
CA SER A 204 9.85 -2.80 9.51
C SER A 204 10.18 -3.19 8.06
N LEU A 205 9.31 -3.95 7.39
CA LEU A 205 9.43 -4.27 5.96
C LEU A 205 9.25 -3.01 5.09
N ALA A 206 8.26 -2.18 5.41
CA ALA A 206 8.06 -0.91 4.72
C ALA A 206 9.27 0.03 4.87
N ALA A 207 9.89 0.04 6.05
CA ALA A 207 11.12 0.78 6.31
C ALA A 207 12.30 0.37 5.42
N PHE A 208 12.33 -0.87 4.95
CA PHE A 208 13.32 -1.34 3.99
C PHE A 208 13.04 -0.89 2.55
N PHE A 209 11.78 -0.78 2.19
CA PHE A 209 11.38 -0.39 0.83
C PHE A 209 11.64 1.09 0.51
N GLY A 210 11.54 1.99 1.50
CA GLY A 210 11.87 3.40 1.34
C GLY A 210 13.31 3.62 0.82
N PRO A 211 14.33 3.08 1.50
CA PRO A 211 15.72 3.13 1.05
C PRO A 211 15.96 2.59 -0.36
N ILE A 212 15.34 1.47 -0.72
CA ILE A 212 15.46 0.91 -2.07
C ILE A 212 14.92 1.89 -3.10
N PHE A 213 13.74 2.46 -2.85
CA PHE A 213 13.14 3.44 -3.73
C PHE A 213 13.99 4.71 -3.85
N GLY A 214 14.60 5.17 -2.74
CA GLY A 214 15.52 6.30 -2.72
C GLY A 214 16.73 6.11 -3.62
N VAL A 215 17.35 4.94 -3.58
CA VAL A 215 18.48 4.60 -4.46
C VAL A 215 18.03 4.55 -5.92
N ILE A 216 16.89 3.94 -6.24
CA ILE A 216 16.38 3.86 -7.62
C ILE A 216 16.18 5.28 -8.20
N ILE A 217 15.56 6.17 -7.43
CA ILE A 217 15.30 7.54 -7.85
C ILE A 217 16.62 8.33 -8.00
N ALA A 218 17.54 8.20 -7.05
CA ALA A 218 18.84 8.86 -7.12
C ALA A 218 19.67 8.37 -8.30
N ASP A 219 19.68 7.06 -8.56
CA ASP A 219 20.40 6.48 -9.70
C ASP A 219 19.88 7.02 -11.03
N TYR A 220 18.56 7.01 -11.20
CA TYR A 220 17.94 7.42 -12.45
C TYR A 220 18.08 8.92 -12.72
N TYR A 221 17.75 9.78 -11.75
CA TYR A 221 17.70 11.22 -11.97
C TYR A 221 19.05 11.92 -11.76
N LEU A 222 19.82 11.54 -10.72
CA LEU A 222 21.05 12.26 -10.38
C LEU A 222 22.28 11.64 -11.02
N VAL A 223 22.45 10.32 -10.91
CA VAL A 223 23.67 9.65 -11.36
C VAL A 223 23.63 9.45 -12.88
N LYS A 224 22.57 8.84 -13.39
CA LYS A 224 22.41 8.53 -14.83
C LYS A 224 21.76 9.64 -15.63
N ARG A 225 21.20 10.67 -14.97
CA ARG A 225 20.56 11.83 -15.59
C ARG A 225 19.57 11.44 -16.70
N GLU A 226 18.69 10.49 -16.37
CA GLU A 226 17.65 9.92 -17.25
C GLU A 226 18.20 9.20 -18.50
N LYS A 227 19.51 8.99 -18.58
CA LYS A 227 20.14 8.28 -19.71
C LYS A 227 20.34 6.81 -19.35
N VAL A 228 19.46 5.97 -19.87
CA VAL A 228 19.55 4.51 -19.68
C VAL A 228 19.99 3.86 -20.97
N ASN A 229 21.06 3.08 -20.93
CA ASN A 229 21.52 2.31 -22.09
C ASN A 229 20.66 1.05 -22.25
N HIS A 230 19.65 1.14 -23.11
CA HIS A 230 18.70 0.03 -23.34
C HIS A 230 19.38 -1.24 -23.87
N LYS A 231 20.49 -1.11 -24.63
CA LYS A 231 21.20 -2.28 -25.14
C LYS A 231 21.88 -3.07 -24.03
N ASP A 232 22.51 -2.38 -23.08
CA ASP A 232 23.22 -3.00 -21.98
C ASP A 232 22.29 -3.58 -20.91
N LEU A 233 21.04 -3.14 -20.85
CA LEU A 233 20.03 -3.73 -19.94
C LEU A 233 19.68 -5.18 -20.31
N PHE A 234 19.71 -5.52 -21.60
CA PHE A 234 19.24 -6.83 -22.08
C PHE A 234 20.36 -7.79 -22.49
N PHE A 235 21.59 -7.29 -22.66
CA PHE A 235 22.72 -8.10 -23.09
C PHE A 235 23.79 -8.18 -22.00
N ILE A 236 24.04 -9.39 -21.51
CA ILE A 236 25.13 -9.66 -20.57
C ILE A 236 26.43 -9.74 -21.36
N ARG A 237 27.16 -8.63 -21.45
CA ARG A 237 28.53 -8.56 -21.99
C ARG A 237 29.49 -8.19 -20.87
N LEU A 238 30.74 -8.63 -20.92
CA LEU A 238 31.76 -8.34 -19.90
C LEU A 238 32.04 -6.83 -19.73
N GLU A 239 31.78 -6.03 -20.74
CA GLU A 239 31.96 -4.56 -20.77
C GLU A 239 30.67 -3.79 -20.50
N ASN A 240 29.65 -4.47 -19.98
CA ASN A 240 28.33 -3.85 -19.72
C ASN A 240 28.38 -2.95 -18.49
N GLU A 241 27.86 -1.72 -18.62
CA GLU A 241 27.79 -0.71 -17.58
C GLU A 241 27.04 -1.19 -16.32
N TYR A 242 26.09 -2.14 -16.47
CA TYR A 242 25.25 -2.65 -15.38
C TYR A 242 25.77 -3.91 -14.69
N ILE A 243 26.92 -4.44 -15.09
CA ILE A 243 27.51 -5.63 -14.43
C ILE A 243 28.13 -5.26 -13.08
N TYR A 244 28.54 -4.01 -12.89
CA TYR A 244 29.20 -3.53 -11.68
C TYR A 244 30.33 -4.46 -11.20
N SER A 245 30.48 -4.67 -9.90
CA SER A 245 31.50 -5.56 -9.33
C SER A 245 30.89 -6.95 -9.08
N GLY A 246 31.03 -7.86 -10.05
CA GLY A 246 30.49 -9.21 -9.94
C GLY A 246 28.96 -9.29 -9.85
N GLY A 247 28.27 -8.38 -10.51
CA GLY A 247 26.81 -8.29 -10.50
C GLY A 247 26.23 -7.42 -9.37
N TRP A 248 27.05 -6.89 -8.47
CA TRP A 248 26.62 -6.10 -7.32
C TRP A 248 27.04 -4.64 -7.42
N ASN A 249 26.06 -3.73 -7.31
CA ASN A 249 26.33 -2.31 -7.08
C ASN A 249 26.52 -2.06 -5.58
N TYR A 250 27.78 -2.20 -5.09
CA TYR A 250 28.06 -2.02 -3.65
C TYR A 250 27.70 -0.65 -3.13
N LYS A 251 27.78 0.41 -3.94
CA LYS A 251 27.38 1.75 -3.56
C LYS A 251 25.87 1.82 -3.26
N ALA A 252 25.06 1.15 -4.09
CA ALA A 252 23.62 1.02 -3.88
C ALA A 252 23.32 0.22 -2.60
N VAL A 253 24.03 -0.91 -2.41
CA VAL A 253 23.86 -1.74 -1.21
C VAL A 253 24.18 -0.96 0.06
N TYR A 254 25.31 -0.24 0.11
CA TYR A 254 25.67 0.59 1.26
C TYR A 254 24.65 1.71 1.53
N ALA A 255 24.20 2.40 0.50
CA ALA A 255 23.20 3.45 0.64
C ALA A 255 21.86 2.91 1.17
N VAL A 256 21.40 1.75 0.66
CA VAL A 256 20.18 1.07 1.16
C VAL A 256 20.36 0.65 2.62
N LEU A 257 21.49 0.05 2.98
CA LEU A 257 21.74 -0.39 4.36
C LEU A 257 21.76 0.78 5.34
N ILE A 258 22.41 1.88 4.98
CA ILE A 258 22.44 3.08 5.82
C ILE A 258 21.02 3.63 5.97
N GLY A 259 20.29 3.81 4.88
CA GLY A 259 18.91 4.28 4.92
C GLY A 259 18.00 3.37 5.75
N PHE A 260 18.17 2.05 5.63
CA PHE A 260 17.43 1.07 6.41
C PHE A 260 17.75 1.16 7.91
N ILE A 261 19.02 1.31 8.31
CA ILE A 261 19.40 1.45 9.72
C ILE A 261 18.72 2.67 10.33
N PHE A 262 18.70 3.81 9.63
CA PHE A 262 18.00 5.01 10.10
C PHE A 262 16.50 4.79 10.23
N SER A 263 15.87 4.26 9.20
CA SER A 263 14.45 3.98 9.14
C SER A 263 14.01 2.98 10.22
N PHE A 264 14.74 1.88 10.36
CA PHE A 264 14.49 0.82 11.33
C PHE A 264 14.68 1.31 12.77
N SER A 265 15.73 2.11 13.04
CA SER A 265 15.98 2.68 14.36
C SER A 265 14.83 3.52 14.87
N ILE A 266 14.12 4.23 13.99
CA ILE A 266 12.97 5.05 14.34
C ILE A 266 11.77 4.18 14.76
N ILE A 267 11.54 3.06 14.08
CA ILE A 267 10.42 2.17 14.40
C ILE A 267 10.59 1.50 15.77
N TRP A 268 11.81 1.10 16.10
CA TRP A 268 12.09 0.31 17.28
C TRP A 268 12.54 1.12 18.51
N ASN A 269 12.75 2.43 18.35
CA ASN A 269 13.14 3.29 19.47
C ASN A 269 11.92 4.07 20.00
N ILE A 270 11.61 3.87 21.27
CA ILE A 270 10.48 4.49 21.97
C ILE A 270 10.55 6.04 21.95
N ASN A 271 11.78 6.60 21.96
CA ASN A 271 11.95 8.05 21.95
C ASN A 271 11.55 8.72 20.61
N PHE A 272 11.37 7.93 19.57
CA PHE A 272 10.98 8.40 18.23
C PHE A 272 9.57 7.97 17.85
N GLU A 273 8.68 7.73 18.81
CA GLU A 273 7.32 7.26 18.56
C GLU A 273 6.54 8.15 17.61
N ASP A 274 6.66 9.46 17.75
CA ASP A 274 6.01 10.45 16.88
C ASP A 274 6.53 10.43 15.43
N PHE A 275 7.71 9.87 15.21
CA PHE A 275 8.34 9.77 13.89
C PHE A 275 8.20 8.41 13.22
N LYS A 276 7.58 7.42 13.85
CA LYS A 276 7.44 6.06 13.29
C LYS A 276 6.80 6.05 11.91
N THR A 277 5.77 6.84 11.72
CA THR A 277 5.05 6.94 10.45
C THR A 277 5.87 7.57 9.32
N TYR A 278 6.94 8.30 9.66
CA TYR A 278 7.87 8.89 8.69
C TYR A 278 9.08 8.02 8.38
N SER A 279 9.22 6.87 9.03
CA SER A 279 10.36 5.98 8.88
C SER A 279 10.67 5.67 7.43
N TRP A 280 9.65 5.42 6.61
CA TRP A 280 9.79 5.19 5.18
C TRP A 280 10.39 6.39 4.44
N ILE A 281 9.87 7.59 4.70
CA ILE A 281 10.33 8.84 4.06
C ILE A 281 11.77 9.16 4.49
N ILE A 282 12.07 8.96 5.76
CA ILE A 282 13.42 9.19 6.30
C ILE A 282 14.41 8.23 5.64
N GLY A 283 14.07 6.94 5.58
CA GLY A 283 14.89 5.95 4.89
C GLY A 283 15.11 6.27 3.41
N PHE A 284 14.06 6.72 2.73
CA PHE A 284 14.13 7.20 1.34
C PHE A 284 15.11 8.36 1.19
N VAL A 285 14.96 9.42 2.00
CA VAL A 285 15.81 10.63 1.89
C VAL A 285 17.26 10.31 2.23
N VAL A 286 17.51 9.55 3.30
CA VAL A 286 18.87 9.19 3.71
C VAL A 286 19.56 8.37 2.61
N SER A 287 18.91 7.33 2.09
CA SER A 287 19.50 6.49 1.04
C SER A 287 19.69 7.25 -0.27
N TYR A 288 18.76 8.15 -0.63
CA TYR A 288 18.86 8.99 -1.80
C TYR A 288 20.12 9.89 -1.75
N ILE A 289 20.32 10.58 -0.61
CA ILE A 289 21.48 11.43 -0.40
C ILE A 289 22.78 10.61 -0.36
N MET A 290 22.79 9.52 0.40
CA MET A 290 23.97 8.66 0.53
C MET A 290 24.40 8.06 -0.82
N TYR A 291 23.45 7.62 -1.63
CA TYR A 291 23.77 7.07 -2.95
C TYR A 291 24.35 8.13 -3.88
N TYR A 292 23.81 9.34 -3.84
CA TYR A 292 24.36 10.46 -4.59
C TYR A 292 25.80 10.76 -4.17
N LEU A 293 26.06 10.94 -2.87
CA LEU A 293 27.39 11.23 -2.32
C LEU A 293 28.41 10.14 -2.66
N LEU A 294 28.03 8.86 -2.63
CA LEU A 294 28.91 7.75 -2.99
C LEU A 294 29.25 7.71 -4.50
N ASN A 295 28.45 8.37 -5.33
CA ASN A 295 28.67 8.44 -6.78
C ASN A 295 29.21 9.80 -7.26
N GLU A 296 29.22 10.82 -6.40
CA GLU A 296 29.83 12.12 -6.69
C GLU A 296 31.37 11.92 -6.75
N LYS A 297 31.96 12.06 -7.95
CA LYS A 297 33.41 12.13 -8.19
C LYS A 297 33.71 13.29 -9.11
#